data_2a9b1987f1db37f7f318247424d8ccf8
#
_entry.id   2a9b1987f1db37f7f318247424d8ccf8
#
_cell.length_a   1.000
_cell.length_b   1.000
_cell.length_c   1.000
_cell.angle_alpha   90.00
_cell.angle_beta   90.00
_cell.angle_gamma   90.00
#
_symmetry.space_group_name_H-M   'P 1'
#
loop_
_entity.id
_entity.type
_entity.pdbx_description
1 polymer ?
#
loop_
_entity_poly.entity_id
_entity_poly.type
_entity_poly.pdbx_seq_one_letter_code
_entity_poly.pdbx_strand_id
1 'polypeptide(L)'
;MISEGSRDTEDWSNYAENSALITVYMPTSSSWRKGSALLINNITFDRSEYNRPGAELDEENMEWLLRALGYSVEKHTNLSGDAINIAVKNFSKRYEHRDSDSTFVVIMSHGDRFDNKDAILGVHYQRKNPNDYFFVENIFSHLNSVNCPALIDKPKVILIQACRGGDDGGVYVSDSAFESDSWVHKEKDFVCFMSSLPDVCAYRNPHNGSYFFNYIVDVFSTSAHKYDIMELFRRIASRMENDPRFTHKKKLLPCIERTTLVKKFYLFPGL
;
A
#
# COMPACT_ATOMS: atom_id res chain seq x y z
N MET A 1 25.87 54.45 -16.51
CA MET A 1 25.46 53.58 -17.62
C MET A 1 25.73 52.14 -17.15
N ILE A 2 24.71 51.49 -16.63
CA ILE A 2 24.77 50.11 -16.20
C ILE A 2 24.08 49.32 -17.33
N SER A 3 24.83 48.47 -18.01
CA SER A 3 24.34 47.65 -19.10
C SER A 3 23.33 46.61 -18.55
N GLU A 4 22.12 46.66 -19.06
CA GLU A 4 21.12 45.63 -18.88
C GLU A 4 21.59 44.32 -19.58
N GLY A 5 21.96 43.33 -18.78
CA GLY A 5 22.13 41.97 -19.29
C GLY A 5 20.77 41.39 -19.62
N SER A 6 20.58 41.02 -20.88
CA SER A 6 19.45 40.24 -21.35
C SER A 6 19.38 38.94 -20.55
N ARG A 7 18.34 38.77 -19.75
CA ARG A 7 17.98 37.45 -19.19
C ARG A 7 17.39 36.67 -20.36
N ASP A 8 18.12 35.66 -20.78
CA ASP A 8 17.58 34.61 -21.62
C ASP A 8 16.40 34.03 -20.86
N THR A 9 15.20 34.40 -21.25
CA THR A 9 13.98 33.67 -20.90
C THR A 9 14.07 32.38 -21.70
N GLU A 10 14.76 31.38 -21.14
CA GLU A 10 14.63 30.01 -21.63
C GLU A 10 13.16 29.68 -21.76
N ASP A 11 12.78 29.30 -22.93
CA ASP A 11 11.42 29.07 -23.34
C ASP A 11 10.87 27.80 -22.60
N TRP A 12 10.34 28.02 -21.41
CA TRP A 12 9.69 26.99 -20.59
C TRP A 12 8.51 26.34 -21.30
N SER A 13 8.00 26.92 -22.41
CA SER A 13 6.94 26.32 -23.21
C SER A 13 7.40 25.04 -23.91
N ASN A 14 8.63 24.99 -24.39
CA ASN A 14 9.22 23.79 -24.99
C ASN A 14 9.53 22.70 -23.95
N TYR A 15 9.86 23.09 -22.71
CA TYR A 15 9.99 22.16 -21.60
C TYR A 15 8.65 21.58 -21.18
N ALA A 16 7.58 22.37 -21.18
CA ALA A 16 6.24 21.90 -20.85
C ALA A 16 5.69 20.93 -21.91
N GLU A 17 5.92 21.17 -23.19
CA GLU A 17 5.49 20.25 -24.25
C GLU A 17 6.30 18.93 -24.28
N ASN A 18 7.58 18.94 -23.94
CA ASN A 18 8.41 17.73 -23.83
C ASN A 18 8.32 17.02 -22.47
N SER A 19 7.89 17.71 -21.38
CA SER A 19 7.63 17.09 -20.09
C SER A 19 6.23 16.48 -19.96
N ALA A 20 5.36 16.66 -20.96
CA ALA A 20 3.95 16.28 -20.93
C ALA A 20 3.67 14.78 -21.21
N LEU A 21 4.67 13.92 -21.18
CA LEU A 21 4.44 12.47 -21.26
C LEU A 21 4.45 11.83 -19.86
N ILE A 22 3.66 12.34 -18.92
CA ILE A 22 3.19 11.50 -17.82
C ILE A 22 2.26 10.49 -18.46
N THR A 23 2.83 9.39 -18.92
CA THR A 23 2.07 8.32 -19.53
C THR A 23 1.20 7.65 -18.45
N VAL A 24 0.06 7.15 -18.84
CA VAL A 24 -0.86 6.39 -17.98
C VAL A 24 -0.53 4.91 -18.13
N TYR A 25 -0.68 4.14 -17.06
CA TYR A 25 -0.72 2.69 -17.17
C TYR A 25 -2.01 2.29 -17.90
N MET A 26 -1.86 1.82 -19.13
CA MET A 26 -3.00 1.44 -19.97
C MET A 26 -3.30 -0.03 -19.81
N PRO A 27 -4.60 -0.40 -19.68
CA PRO A 27 -5.02 -1.79 -19.77
C PRO A 27 -4.59 -2.39 -21.10
N THR A 28 -4.15 -3.63 -21.10
CA THR A 28 -3.88 -4.37 -22.34
C THR A 28 -5.18 -4.92 -22.92
N SER A 29 -5.24 -5.13 -24.23
CA SER A 29 -6.43 -5.68 -24.90
C SER A 29 -6.84 -7.07 -24.40
N SER A 30 -5.91 -7.81 -23.81
CA SER A 30 -6.15 -9.13 -23.20
C SER A 30 -6.60 -9.06 -21.75
N SER A 31 -6.28 -7.98 -21.05
CA SER A 31 -6.52 -7.87 -19.61
C SER A 31 -7.91 -7.34 -19.25
N TRP A 32 -8.56 -6.59 -20.13
CA TRP A 32 -9.90 -5.98 -19.91
C TRP A 32 -10.28 -5.88 -18.43
N ARG A 33 -9.43 -5.17 -17.64
CA ARG A 33 -9.64 -4.88 -16.21
C ARG A 33 -9.69 -6.09 -15.29
N LYS A 34 -8.98 -7.14 -15.62
CA LYS A 34 -8.76 -8.23 -14.71
C LYS A 34 -7.56 -7.90 -13.83
N GLY A 35 -7.83 -7.64 -12.57
CA GLY A 35 -6.82 -7.53 -11.54
C GLY A 35 -6.91 -8.72 -10.58
N SER A 36 -5.79 -9.08 -9.95
CA SER A 36 -5.77 -10.03 -8.82
C SER A 36 -5.46 -9.27 -7.54
N ALA A 37 -6.16 -9.59 -6.47
CA ALA A 37 -5.94 -9.01 -5.14
C ALA A 37 -5.77 -10.10 -4.09
N LEU A 38 -4.82 -9.90 -3.18
CA LEU A 38 -4.63 -10.71 -1.99
C LEU A 38 -5.10 -9.90 -0.77
N LEU A 39 -6.01 -10.46 0.02
CA LEU A 39 -6.55 -9.86 1.22
C LEU A 39 -6.26 -10.77 2.42
N ILE A 40 -5.44 -10.30 3.36
CA ILE A 40 -5.08 -11.01 4.58
C ILE A 40 -5.57 -10.21 5.78
N ASN A 41 -6.32 -10.85 6.68
CA ASN A 41 -6.84 -10.23 7.89
C ASN A 41 -6.64 -11.11 9.12
N ASN A 42 -5.82 -10.69 10.05
CA ASN A 42 -5.67 -11.34 11.34
C ASN A 42 -6.63 -10.71 12.34
N ILE A 43 -7.63 -11.44 12.77
CA ILE A 43 -8.75 -11.00 13.64
C ILE A 43 -8.61 -11.60 15.02
N THR A 44 -8.45 -12.93 15.08
CA THR A 44 -8.40 -13.71 16.31
C THR A 44 -6.97 -14.20 16.54
N PHE A 45 -6.47 -13.94 17.73
CA PHE A 45 -5.11 -14.29 18.16
C PHE A 45 -5.17 -15.31 19.28
N ASP A 46 -4.10 -16.08 19.49
CA ASP A 46 -3.98 -17.02 20.61
C ASP A 46 -4.19 -16.33 21.96
N ARG A 47 -3.75 -15.08 22.07
CA ARG A 47 -4.02 -14.21 23.20
C ARG A 47 -5.24 -13.35 22.89
N SER A 48 -6.32 -13.59 23.60
CA SER A 48 -7.59 -12.89 23.37
C SER A 48 -7.50 -11.36 23.51
N GLU A 49 -6.54 -10.84 24.28
CA GLU A 49 -6.27 -9.41 24.39
C GLU A 49 -5.72 -8.78 23.09
N TYR A 50 -5.22 -9.60 22.17
CA TYR A 50 -4.80 -9.17 20.83
C TYR A 50 -5.90 -9.30 19.79
N ASN A 51 -7.07 -9.86 20.14
CA ASN A 51 -8.18 -9.92 19.21
C ASN A 51 -8.52 -8.52 18.68
N ARG A 52 -8.92 -8.46 17.43
CA ARG A 52 -9.17 -7.21 16.71
C ARG A 52 -10.67 -7.06 16.36
N PRO A 53 -11.55 -6.81 17.35
CA PRO A 53 -12.99 -6.65 17.12
C PRO A 53 -13.25 -5.51 16.12
N GLY A 54 -14.17 -5.73 15.17
CA GLY A 54 -14.48 -4.81 14.10
C GLY A 54 -13.56 -4.94 12.86
N ALA A 55 -12.54 -5.80 12.88
CA ALA A 55 -11.70 -6.04 11.70
C ALA A 55 -12.44 -6.87 10.64
N GLU A 56 -13.49 -7.57 11.01
CA GLU A 56 -14.40 -8.26 10.10
C GLU A 56 -15.07 -7.28 9.13
N LEU A 57 -15.45 -6.10 9.61
CA LEU A 57 -16.06 -5.04 8.80
C LEU A 57 -15.06 -4.47 7.78
N ASP A 58 -13.80 -4.32 8.18
CA ASP A 58 -12.75 -3.89 7.26
C ASP A 58 -12.54 -4.92 6.14
N GLU A 59 -12.57 -6.20 6.48
CA GLU A 59 -12.44 -7.31 5.52
C GLU A 59 -13.58 -7.30 4.50
N GLU A 60 -14.83 -7.26 4.98
CA GLU A 60 -16.02 -7.25 4.12
C GLU A 60 -16.02 -6.03 3.19
N ASN A 61 -15.75 -4.85 3.73
CA ASN A 61 -15.76 -3.61 2.97
C ASN A 61 -14.63 -3.58 1.93
N MET A 62 -13.44 -4.04 2.27
CA MET A 62 -12.32 -4.09 1.32
C MET A 62 -12.51 -5.16 0.26
N GLU A 63 -13.05 -6.33 0.60
CA GLU A 63 -13.40 -7.35 -0.38
C GLU A 63 -14.43 -6.83 -1.36
N TRP A 64 -15.50 -6.19 -0.85
CA TRP A 64 -16.52 -5.56 -1.68
C TRP A 64 -15.92 -4.51 -2.62
N LEU A 65 -15.09 -3.60 -2.09
CA LEU A 65 -14.48 -2.55 -2.89
C LEU A 65 -13.60 -3.11 -4.00
N LEU A 66 -12.71 -4.06 -3.67
CA LEU A 66 -11.79 -4.65 -4.63
C LEU A 66 -12.55 -5.38 -5.75
N ARG A 67 -13.62 -6.12 -5.41
CA ARG A 67 -14.49 -6.78 -6.41
C ARG A 67 -15.22 -5.77 -7.27
N ALA A 68 -15.72 -4.67 -6.69
CA ALA A 68 -16.36 -3.58 -7.44
C ALA A 68 -15.40 -2.87 -8.39
N LEU A 69 -14.10 -2.84 -8.06
CA LEU A 69 -13.03 -2.32 -8.92
C LEU A 69 -12.54 -3.34 -9.97
N GLY A 70 -13.16 -4.53 -10.05
CA GLY A 70 -12.83 -5.55 -11.06
C GLY A 70 -11.73 -6.53 -10.65
N TYR A 71 -11.35 -6.61 -9.37
CA TYR A 71 -10.33 -7.55 -8.90
C TYR A 71 -10.92 -8.89 -8.48
N SER A 72 -10.24 -9.98 -8.86
CA SER A 72 -10.45 -11.30 -8.27
C SER A 72 -9.73 -11.35 -6.92
N VAL A 73 -10.48 -11.55 -5.83
CA VAL A 73 -9.93 -11.48 -4.47
C VAL A 73 -9.67 -12.88 -3.92
N GLU A 74 -8.40 -13.14 -3.58
CA GLU A 74 -7.98 -14.26 -2.73
C GLU A 74 -7.93 -13.78 -1.29
N LYS A 75 -8.65 -14.47 -0.39
CA LYS A 75 -8.80 -14.05 1.00
C LYS A 75 -8.26 -15.09 1.97
N HIS A 76 -7.52 -14.61 2.98
CA HIS A 76 -7.03 -15.41 4.10
C HIS A 76 -7.29 -14.70 5.43
N THR A 77 -7.61 -15.47 6.44
CA THR A 77 -7.92 -14.96 7.79
C THR A 77 -7.10 -15.72 8.84
N ASN A 78 -6.58 -15.00 9.83
CA ASN A 78 -5.91 -15.58 11.00
C ASN A 78 -4.67 -16.43 10.64
N LEU A 79 -3.70 -15.81 9.99
CA LEU A 79 -2.45 -16.44 9.59
C LEU A 79 -1.31 -16.16 10.59
N SER A 80 -0.42 -17.14 10.76
CA SER A 80 0.91 -16.92 11.35
C SER A 80 1.80 -16.09 10.43
N GLY A 81 2.91 -15.57 10.94
CA GLY A 81 3.89 -14.83 10.15
C GLY A 81 4.43 -15.65 8.96
N ASP A 82 4.75 -16.92 9.18
CA ASP A 82 5.18 -17.85 8.12
C ASP A 82 4.07 -18.12 7.12
N ALA A 83 2.82 -18.28 7.57
CA ALA A 83 1.68 -18.49 6.68
C ALA A 83 1.39 -17.25 5.82
N ILE A 84 1.55 -16.03 6.35
CA ILE A 84 1.49 -14.79 5.56
C ILE A 84 2.57 -14.81 4.47
N ASN A 85 3.81 -15.17 4.82
CA ASN A 85 4.91 -15.25 3.86
C ASN A 85 4.60 -16.26 2.74
N ILE A 86 4.06 -17.42 3.08
CA ILE A 86 3.66 -18.45 2.11
C ILE A 86 2.52 -17.96 1.22
N ALA A 87 1.50 -17.29 1.78
CA ALA A 87 0.37 -16.73 1.02
C ALA A 87 0.84 -15.70 0.00
N VAL A 88 1.67 -14.72 0.41
CA VAL A 88 2.24 -13.72 -0.49
C VAL A 88 3.12 -14.35 -1.57
N LYS A 89 3.96 -15.32 -1.21
CA LYS A 89 4.80 -16.07 -2.15
C LYS A 89 3.99 -16.89 -3.15
N ASN A 90 2.91 -17.54 -2.73
CA ASN A 90 2.04 -18.30 -3.62
C ASN A 90 1.25 -17.35 -4.53
N PHE A 91 0.75 -16.25 -3.99
CA PHE A 91 0.07 -15.21 -4.75
C PHE A 91 0.97 -14.67 -5.88
N SER A 92 2.26 -14.40 -5.62
CA SER A 92 3.19 -13.91 -6.64
C SER A 92 3.42 -14.86 -7.81
N LYS A 93 3.13 -16.18 -7.62
CA LYS A 93 3.32 -17.21 -8.64
C LYS A 93 2.07 -17.51 -9.46
N ARG A 94 0.96 -16.82 -9.20
CA ARG A 94 -0.29 -17.05 -9.90
C ARG A 94 -0.17 -16.70 -11.37
N TYR A 95 -0.68 -17.59 -12.23
CA TYR A 95 -0.62 -17.38 -13.69
C TYR A 95 -1.53 -16.22 -14.14
N GLU A 96 -2.58 -15.91 -13.38
CA GLU A 96 -3.54 -14.82 -13.65
C GLU A 96 -2.89 -13.45 -13.70
N HIS A 97 -1.73 -13.29 -13.08
CA HIS A 97 -0.95 -12.05 -13.19
C HIS A 97 -0.52 -11.73 -14.62
N ARG A 98 -0.42 -12.73 -15.52
CA ARG A 98 -0.12 -12.49 -16.93
C ARG A 98 -1.21 -11.68 -17.61
N ASP A 99 -2.47 -11.98 -17.26
CA ASP A 99 -3.66 -11.35 -17.83
C ASP A 99 -4.19 -10.19 -16.98
N SER A 100 -3.48 -9.81 -15.91
CA SER A 100 -3.83 -8.70 -15.02
C SER A 100 -3.18 -7.41 -15.49
N ASP A 101 -3.87 -6.26 -15.29
CA ASP A 101 -3.33 -4.93 -15.51
C ASP A 101 -2.58 -4.38 -14.29
N SER A 102 -2.92 -4.90 -13.11
CA SER A 102 -2.38 -4.45 -11.82
C SER A 102 -2.68 -5.48 -10.74
N THR A 103 -2.14 -5.28 -9.56
CA THR A 103 -2.44 -6.12 -8.41
C THR A 103 -2.58 -5.29 -7.12
N PHE A 104 -3.40 -5.82 -6.19
CA PHE A 104 -3.48 -5.30 -4.82
C PHE A 104 -3.02 -6.36 -3.83
N VAL A 105 -2.31 -5.92 -2.79
CA VAL A 105 -2.07 -6.70 -1.57
C VAL A 105 -2.55 -5.87 -0.39
N VAL A 106 -3.51 -6.39 0.34
CA VAL A 106 -4.10 -5.75 1.53
C VAL A 106 -3.83 -6.63 2.73
N ILE A 107 -3.15 -6.08 3.74
CA ILE A 107 -2.84 -6.82 4.97
C ILE A 107 -3.31 -6.01 6.18
N MET A 108 -4.05 -6.67 7.05
CA MET A 108 -4.62 -6.14 8.28
C MET A 108 -4.21 -7.02 9.45
N SER A 109 -3.47 -6.47 10.41
CA SER A 109 -3.06 -7.19 11.62
C SER A 109 -2.61 -6.20 12.70
N HIS A 110 -2.12 -6.72 13.81
CA HIS A 110 -1.15 -5.99 14.62
C HIS A 110 0.17 -5.88 13.89
N GLY A 111 0.95 -4.89 14.23
CA GLY A 111 2.27 -4.70 13.68
C GLY A 111 3.21 -4.11 14.71
N ASP A 112 4.50 -4.25 14.44
CA ASP A 112 5.59 -3.73 15.26
C ASP A 112 6.78 -3.38 14.36
N ARG A 113 7.87 -2.91 14.95
CA ARG A 113 9.13 -2.68 14.24
C ARG A 113 10.26 -3.45 14.92
N PHE A 114 10.95 -4.26 14.13
CA PHE A 114 12.12 -5.01 14.56
C PHE A 114 13.32 -4.61 13.70
N ASP A 115 14.40 -4.19 14.32
CA ASP A 115 15.60 -3.73 13.62
C ASP A 115 15.32 -2.67 12.54
N ASN A 116 14.49 -1.67 12.88
CA ASN A 116 14.01 -0.61 11.98
C ASN A 116 13.18 -1.09 10.77
N LYS A 117 12.71 -2.34 10.77
CA LYS A 117 11.87 -2.89 9.73
C LYS A 117 10.44 -3.08 10.21
N ASP A 118 9.48 -2.70 9.39
CA ASP A 118 8.07 -2.90 9.70
C ASP A 118 7.72 -4.39 9.60
N ALA A 119 7.03 -4.88 10.61
CA ALA A 119 6.61 -6.26 10.73
C ALA A 119 5.11 -6.38 11.01
N ILE A 120 4.48 -7.35 10.38
CA ILE A 120 3.10 -7.76 10.60
C ILE A 120 3.11 -8.95 11.57
N LEU A 121 2.37 -8.85 12.66
CA LEU A 121 2.31 -9.92 13.65
C LEU A 121 1.38 -11.04 13.19
N GLY A 122 1.86 -12.28 13.31
CA GLY A 122 1.05 -13.48 13.16
C GLY A 122 0.15 -13.70 14.36
N VAL A 123 -0.85 -14.59 14.20
CA VAL A 123 -1.84 -14.84 15.26
C VAL A 123 -1.29 -15.56 16.48
N HIS A 124 -0.12 -16.18 16.35
CA HIS A 124 0.58 -16.88 17.45
C HIS A 124 1.64 -16.00 18.12
N TYR A 125 1.74 -14.72 17.75
CA TYR A 125 2.71 -13.79 18.33
C TYR A 125 2.43 -13.60 19.83
N GLN A 126 3.42 -13.88 20.65
CA GLN A 126 3.37 -13.70 22.08
C GLN A 126 4.79 -13.70 22.67
N ARG A 127 4.92 -13.32 23.96
CA ARG A 127 6.22 -13.31 24.65
C ARG A 127 6.99 -14.63 24.57
N LYS A 128 6.28 -15.77 24.49
CA LYS A 128 6.89 -17.11 24.33
C LYS A 128 7.16 -17.49 22.88
N ASN A 129 6.56 -16.81 21.92
CA ASN A 129 6.75 -16.97 20.47
C ASN A 129 6.90 -15.59 19.83
N PRO A 130 8.03 -14.88 20.12
CA PRO A 130 8.25 -13.52 19.64
C PRO A 130 8.61 -13.46 18.16
N ASN A 131 8.81 -14.60 17.50
CA ASN A 131 9.23 -14.67 16.09
C ASN A 131 8.06 -14.94 15.13
N ASP A 132 6.81 -14.94 15.61
CA ASP A 132 5.64 -15.08 14.75
C ASP A 132 5.27 -13.75 14.10
N TYR A 133 6.08 -13.32 13.14
CA TYR A 133 5.85 -12.11 12.36
C TYR A 133 6.32 -12.27 10.91
N PHE A 134 5.88 -11.35 10.06
CA PHE A 134 6.23 -11.25 8.65
C PHE A 134 6.72 -9.83 8.35
N PHE A 135 7.91 -9.67 7.79
CA PHE A 135 8.42 -8.37 7.39
C PHE A 135 7.70 -7.84 6.14
N VAL A 136 7.28 -6.58 6.20
CA VAL A 136 6.61 -5.89 5.08
C VAL A 136 7.48 -5.90 3.82
N GLU A 137 8.80 -5.79 3.95
CA GLU A 137 9.74 -5.84 2.83
C GLU A 137 9.65 -7.13 2.00
N ASN A 138 9.20 -8.24 2.60
CA ASN A 138 9.02 -9.49 1.86
C ASN A 138 7.91 -9.41 0.80
N ILE A 139 6.93 -8.50 0.95
CA ILE A 139 5.92 -8.25 -0.09
C ILE A 139 6.61 -7.78 -1.36
N PHE A 140 7.49 -6.78 -1.24
CA PHE A 140 8.23 -6.21 -2.37
C PHE A 140 9.17 -7.24 -2.98
N SER A 141 9.85 -8.01 -2.13
CA SER A 141 10.75 -9.09 -2.58
C SER A 141 10.02 -10.16 -3.38
N HIS A 142 8.82 -10.58 -2.96
CA HIS A 142 8.05 -11.61 -3.68
C HIS A 142 7.40 -11.09 -4.97
N LEU A 143 7.01 -9.81 -5.02
CA LEU A 143 6.29 -9.21 -6.16
C LEU A 143 7.20 -8.40 -7.10
N ASN A 144 8.51 -8.38 -6.86
CA ASN A 144 9.45 -7.66 -7.71
C ASN A 144 9.58 -8.28 -9.11
N SER A 145 10.25 -7.57 -10.00
CA SER A 145 10.41 -7.97 -11.40
C SER A 145 11.14 -9.31 -11.60
N VAL A 146 11.95 -9.73 -10.63
CA VAL A 146 12.69 -11.00 -10.68
C VAL A 146 11.82 -12.17 -10.23
N ASN A 147 11.10 -12.01 -9.11
CA ASN A 147 10.35 -13.11 -8.49
C ASN A 147 8.91 -13.22 -9.03
N CYS A 148 8.39 -12.15 -9.64
CA CYS A 148 7.07 -12.10 -10.28
C CYS A 148 7.14 -11.40 -11.65
N PRO A 149 7.77 -11.99 -12.66
CA PRO A 149 7.94 -11.36 -13.97
C PRO A 149 6.61 -11.06 -14.68
N ALA A 150 5.53 -11.74 -14.32
CA ALA A 150 4.19 -11.50 -14.84
C ALA A 150 3.62 -10.11 -14.47
N LEU A 151 4.18 -9.45 -13.44
CA LEU A 151 3.80 -8.11 -12.99
C LEU A 151 4.81 -7.02 -13.40
N ILE A 152 5.75 -7.30 -14.33
CA ILE A 152 6.61 -6.27 -14.91
C ILE A 152 5.75 -5.22 -15.61
N ASP A 153 6.09 -3.93 -15.40
CA ASP A 153 5.38 -2.76 -15.95
C ASP A 153 3.89 -2.64 -15.55
N LYS A 154 3.48 -3.37 -14.52
CA LYS A 154 2.12 -3.32 -13.97
C LYS A 154 2.13 -2.76 -12.56
N PRO A 155 1.19 -1.85 -12.21
CA PRO A 155 1.07 -1.29 -10.86
C PRO A 155 0.82 -2.36 -9.79
N LYS A 156 1.56 -2.25 -8.70
CA LYS A 156 1.43 -3.07 -7.50
C LYS A 156 1.08 -2.18 -6.33
N VAL A 157 -0.17 -2.24 -5.87
CA VAL A 157 -0.70 -1.41 -4.78
C VAL A 157 -0.73 -2.22 -3.50
N ILE A 158 -0.01 -1.75 -2.49
CA ILE A 158 0.07 -2.37 -1.18
C ILE A 158 -0.65 -1.48 -0.17
N LEU A 159 -1.62 -2.03 0.54
CA LEU A 159 -2.37 -1.35 1.61
C LEU A 159 -2.14 -2.08 2.92
N ILE A 160 -1.59 -1.40 3.92
CA ILE A 160 -1.29 -2.02 5.21
C ILE A 160 -1.97 -1.26 6.34
N GLN A 161 -2.80 -1.97 7.11
CA GLN A 161 -3.37 -1.49 8.34
C GLN A 161 -2.75 -2.27 9.51
N ALA A 162 -1.71 -1.69 10.09
CA ALA A 162 -0.99 -2.23 11.24
C ALA A 162 -0.35 -1.07 12.02
N CYS A 163 -0.10 -1.28 13.31
CA CYS A 163 0.78 -0.38 14.07
C CYS A 163 2.23 -0.54 13.58
N ARG A 164 3.02 0.50 13.73
CA ARG A 164 4.44 0.52 13.35
C ARG A 164 5.32 0.85 14.56
N GLY A 165 5.18 0.06 15.64
CA GLY A 165 5.80 0.34 16.94
C GLY A 165 4.89 1.18 17.84
N GLY A 166 5.21 1.28 19.12
CA GLY A 166 4.39 1.95 20.14
C GLY A 166 5.17 2.72 21.19
N ASP A 167 6.45 3.01 20.98
CA ASP A 167 7.25 3.83 21.91
C ASP A 167 7.58 5.18 21.30
N ASP A 168 7.52 6.23 22.13
CA ASP A 168 7.87 7.62 21.82
C ASP A 168 9.40 7.76 21.64
N GLY A 169 9.94 7.25 20.53
CA GLY A 169 11.38 7.26 20.30
C GLY A 169 11.78 7.66 18.89
N GLY A 170 12.35 8.85 18.74
CA GLY A 170 12.99 9.26 17.50
C GLY A 170 14.26 8.47 17.22
N VAL A 171 14.48 7.98 15.99
CA VAL A 171 15.65 7.22 15.58
C VAL A 171 16.35 7.85 14.38
N TYR A 172 17.66 7.85 14.43
CA TYR A 172 18.56 8.31 13.37
C TYR A 172 18.59 7.32 12.19
N VAL A 173 18.54 7.83 10.97
CA VAL A 173 18.63 7.06 9.72
C VAL A 173 20.10 6.92 9.32
N SER A 174 20.56 5.71 9.03
CA SER A 174 21.82 5.48 8.33
C SER A 174 21.55 4.86 6.96
N ASP A 175 22.05 5.53 5.91
CA ASP A 175 22.01 5.03 4.54
C ASP A 175 23.01 3.91 4.33
N SER A 176 22.58 2.81 3.73
CA SER A 176 23.48 1.83 3.14
C SER A 176 23.18 1.65 1.67
N ALA A 177 24.18 1.95 0.85
CA ALA A 177 24.14 1.81 -0.60
C ALA A 177 24.26 0.34 -1.01
N PHE A 178 23.48 -0.07 -2.01
CA PHE A 178 23.65 -1.35 -2.71
C PHE A 178 23.94 -1.11 -4.18
N GLU A 179 25.03 -1.67 -4.63
CA GLU A 179 25.33 -1.83 -6.05
C GLU A 179 24.59 -3.07 -6.60
N SER A 180 23.95 -2.98 -7.75
CA SER A 180 23.57 -4.15 -8.53
C SER A 180 23.44 -3.84 -10.01
N ASP A 181 24.18 -4.60 -10.80
CA ASP A 181 24.08 -4.68 -12.25
C ASP A 181 22.86 -5.50 -12.67
N SER A 182 21.81 -4.85 -13.14
CA SER A 182 20.90 -5.30 -14.19
C SER A 182 19.81 -4.26 -14.45
N TRP A 183 19.49 -4.04 -15.70
CA TRP A 183 18.75 -2.92 -16.28
C TRP A 183 17.25 -2.83 -15.98
N VAL A 184 16.71 -3.58 -15.05
CA VAL A 184 15.32 -3.45 -14.57
C VAL A 184 15.39 -3.20 -13.08
N HIS A 185 14.89 -2.04 -12.61
CA HIS A 185 14.73 -1.81 -11.19
C HIS A 185 13.85 -2.91 -10.59
N LYS A 186 14.41 -3.69 -9.67
CA LYS A 186 13.73 -4.84 -9.06
C LYS A 186 12.36 -4.47 -8.50
N GLU A 187 12.23 -3.26 -7.94
CA GLU A 187 11.03 -2.76 -7.27
C GLU A 187 10.35 -1.62 -8.03
N LYS A 188 10.26 -1.73 -9.34
CA LYS A 188 9.54 -0.77 -10.19
C LYS A 188 8.01 -0.97 -10.09
N ASP A 189 7.26 0.13 -10.22
CA ASP A 189 5.79 0.18 -10.31
C ASP A 189 5.07 -0.23 -9.00
N PHE A 190 5.66 -0.01 -7.85
CA PHE A 190 5.04 -0.17 -6.55
C PHE A 190 4.51 1.14 -5.99
N VAL A 191 3.44 1.03 -5.20
CA VAL A 191 3.04 2.03 -4.21
C VAL A 191 2.55 1.32 -2.94
N CYS A 192 3.06 1.74 -1.79
CA CYS A 192 2.64 1.23 -0.48
C CYS A 192 2.02 2.37 0.33
N PHE A 193 0.79 2.17 0.79
CA PHE A 193 0.03 3.09 1.61
C PHE A 193 -0.26 2.43 2.96
N MET A 194 0.23 3.04 4.02
CA MET A 194 0.16 2.53 5.38
C MET A 194 -0.74 3.40 6.25
N SER A 195 -1.44 2.76 7.18
CA SER A 195 -2.41 3.42 8.06
C SER A 195 -1.82 4.40 9.07
N SER A 196 -0.51 4.34 9.29
CA SER A 196 0.19 5.19 10.27
C SER A 196 1.62 5.48 9.83
N LEU A 197 2.19 6.56 10.37
CA LEU A 197 3.61 6.85 10.34
C LEU A 197 4.38 5.81 11.17
N PRO A 198 5.71 5.68 10.96
CA PRO A 198 6.58 4.93 11.87
C PRO A 198 6.35 5.35 13.32
N ASP A 199 6.41 4.38 14.23
CA ASP A 199 6.28 4.57 15.69
C ASP A 199 4.91 5.10 16.17
N VAL A 200 3.87 4.99 15.32
CA VAL A 200 2.50 5.43 15.62
C VAL A 200 1.52 4.25 15.54
N CYS A 201 0.58 4.22 16.48
CA CYS A 201 -0.51 3.24 16.50
C CYS A 201 -1.60 3.58 15.48
N ALA A 202 -2.15 2.54 14.85
CA ALA A 202 -3.35 2.63 14.03
C ALA A 202 -4.60 2.40 14.89
N TYR A 203 -5.59 3.29 14.80
CA TYR A 203 -6.82 3.19 15.59
C TYR A 203 -7.94 2.52 14.80
N ARG A 204 -8.73 1.69 15.51
CA ARG A 204 -9.94 1.03 15.01
C ARG A 204 -11.08 1.21 15.99
N ASN A 205 -12.30 1.35 15.46
CA ASN A 205 -13.53 1.33 16.23
C ASN A 205 -14.12 -0.09 16.16
N PRO A 206 -14.42 -0.76 17.31
CA PRO A 206 -14.98 -2.12 17.31
C PRO A 206 -16.31 -2.26 16.57
N HIS A 207 -17.08 -1.17 16.43
CA HIS A 207 -18.40 -1.18 15.79
C HIS A 207 -18.39 -0.71 14.33
N ASN A 208 -17.34 0.01 13.91
CA ASN A 208 -17.30 0.67 12.59
C ASN A 208 -16.04 0.31 11.77
N GLY A 209 -15.18 -0.58 12.26
CA GLY A 209 -13.92 -0.91 11.61
C GLY A 209 -12.84 0.17 11.78
N SER A 210 -11.79 0.08 10.99
CA SER A 210 -10.68 1.03 11.02
C SER A 210 -11.01 2.31 10.27
N TYR A 211 -10.58 3.44 10.81
CA TYR A 211 -10.75 4.72 10.12
C TYR A 211 -10.04 4.73 8.76
N PHE A 212 -8.87 4.12 8.68
CA PHE A 212 -8.09 4.03 7.45
C PHE A 212 -8.87 3.40 6.30
N PHE A 213 -9.44 2.21 6.51
CA PHE A 213 -10.22 1.54 5.46
C PHE A 213 -11.57 2.19 5.21
N ASN A 214 -12.22 2.74 6.21
CA ASN A 214 -13.45 3.51 6.01
C ASN A 214 -13.22 4.69 5.04
N TYR A 215 -12.09 5.41 5.17
CA TYR A 215 -11.75 6.48 4.24
C TYR A 215 -11.32 5.96 2.86
N ILE A 216 -10.62 4.83 2.79
CA ILE A 216 -10.28 4.20 1.50
C ILE A 216 -11.56 3.85 0.75
N VAL A 217 -12.48 3.14 1.40
CA VAL A 217 -13.75 2.72 0.78
C VAL A 217 -14.55 3.94 0.31
N ASP A 218 -14.71 4.96 1.16
CA ASP A 218 -15.45 6.17 0.80
C ASP A 218 -14.82 6.94 -0.37
N VAL A 219 -13.51 7.21 -0.30
CA VAL A 219 -12.82 7.98 -1.35
C VAL A 219 -12.74 7.19 -2.66
N PHE A 220 -12.48 5.89 -2.61
CA PHE A 220 -12.40 5.10 -3.83
C PHE A 220 -13.78 4.95 -4.49
N SER A 221 -14.82 4.67 -3.71
CA SER A 221 -16.20 4.55 -4.24
C SER A 221 -16.69 5.83 -4.89
N THR A 222 -16.31 6.99 -4.35
CA THR A 222 -16.80 8.29 -4.85
C THR A 222 -15.89 8.96 -5.86
N SER A 223 -14.63 8.57 -5.97
CA SER A 223 -13.63 9.37 -6.67
C SER A 223 -12.67 8.59 -7.59
N ALA A 224 -12.67 7.25 -7.53
CA ALA A 224 -11.76 6.43 -8.34
C ALA A 224 -12.01 6.53 -9.85
N HIS A 225 -13.20 6.93 -10.26
CA HIS A 225 -13.55 7.19 -11.66
C HIS A 225 -12.85 8.43 -12.25
N LYS A 226 -12.33 9.31 -11.38
CA LYS A 226 -11.81 10.63 -11.77
C LYS A 226 -10.32 10.80 -11.52
N TYR A 227 -9.79 10.20 -10.45
CA TYR A 227 -8.46 10.50 -9.95
C TYR A 227 -7.55 9.27 -10.01
N ASP A 228 -6.25 9.50 -10.24
CA ASP A 228 -5.23 8.45 -10.15
C ASP A 228 -4.98 8.05 -8.68
N ILE A 229 -4.32 6.90 -8.48
CA ILE A 229 -4.11 6.31 -7.16
C ILE A 229 -3.41 7.24 -6.18
N MET A 230 -2.44 8.03 -6.64
CA MET A 230 -1.68 8.96 -5.78
C MET A 230 -2.55 10.11 -5.31
N GLU A 231 -3.44 10.61 -6.18
CA GLU A 231 -4.41 11.65 -5.79
C GLU A 231 -5.48 11.07 -4.85
N LEU A 232 -5.94 9.83 -5.06
CA LEU A 232 -6.84 9.17 -4.11
C LEU A 232 -6.21 9.07 -2.71
N PHE A 233 -4.93 8.69 -2.61
CA PHE A 233 -4.22 8.62 -1.33
C PHE A 233 -4.07 9.99 -0.66
N ARG A 234 -3.77 11.05 -1.43
CA ARG A 234 -3.73 12.43 -0.90
C ARG A 234 -5.08 12.85 -0.33
N ARG A 235 -6.19 12.52 -1.01
CA ARG A 235 -7.55 12.83 -0.54
C ARG A 235 -7.91 12.10 0.75
N ILE A 236 -7.50 10.83 0.88
CA ILE A 236 -7.65 10.06 2.12
C ILE A 236 -6.89 10.75 3.25
N ALA A 237 -5.60 11.04 3.05
CA ALA A 237 -4.77 11.69 4.05
C ALA A 237 -5.35 13.07 4.48
N SER A 238 -5.78 13.89 3.52
CA SER A 238 -6.41 15.18 3.79
C SER A 238 -7.72 15.06 4.58
N ARG A 239 -8.57 14.07 4.26
CA ARG A 239 -9.80 13.84 5.02
C ARG A 239 -9.51 13.36 6.44
N MET A 240 -8.53 12.48 6.62
CA MET A 240 -8.12 11.99 7.94
C MET A 240 -7.53 13.12 8.80
N GLU A 241 -6.69 13.98 8.22
CA GLU A 241 -6.10 15.13 8.94
C GLU A 241 -7.19 16.10 9.43
N ASN A 242 -8.22 16.33 8.65
CA ASN A 242 -9.29 17.28 8.94
C ASN A 242 -10.51 16.66 9.66
N ASP A 243 -10.46 15.40 10.06
CA ASP A 243 -11.55 14.73 10.74
C ASP A 243 -11.69 15.26 12.18
N PRO A 244 -12.84 15.88 12.53
CA PRO A 244 -13.05 16.45 13.88
C PRO A 244 -13.10 15.38 14.99
N ARG A 245 -13.25 14.10 14.65
CA ARG A 245 -13.21 13.00 15.63
C ARG A 245 -11.81 12.77 16.19
N PHE A 246 -10.77 13.22 15.48
CA PHE A 246 -9.39 13.14 15.95
C PHE A 246 -8.98 14.39 16.68
N THR A 247 -8.77 14.28 17.99
CA THR A 247 -8.23 15.35 18.81
C THR A 247 -6.71 15.44 18.67
N HIS A 248 -6.10 16.54 19.10
CA HIS A 248 -4.64 16.77 19.04
C HIS A 248 -3.77 15.61 19.61
N LYS A 249 -4.34 14.75 20.46
CA LYS A 249 -3.65 13.60 21.05
C LYS A 249 -3.87 12.28 20.30
N LYS A 250 -4.70 12.25 19.25
CA LYS A 250 -5.08 11.02 18.52
C LYS A 250 -5.15 11.26 17.02
N LYS A 251 -4.29 12.08 16.46
CA LYS A 251 -4.24 12.28 15.02
C LYS A 251 -3.70 11.02 14.34
N LEU A 252 -4.42 10.59 13.32
CA LEU A 252 -4.01 9.53 12.42
C LEU A 252 -3.58 10.18 11.10
N LEU A 253 -2.37 9.92 10.69
CA LEU A 253 -1.89 10.34 9.38
C LEU A 253 -1.36 9.11 8.63
N PRO A 254 -2.05 8.68 7.58
CA PRO A 254 -1.54 7.61 6.73
C PRO A 254 -0.37 8.12 5.92
N CYS A 255 0.54 7.24 5.55
CA CYS A 255 1.72 7.61 4.77
C CYS A 255 1.91 6.73 3.54
N ILE A 256 2.50 7.31 2.51
CA ILE A 256 3.03 6.58 1.38
C ILE A 256 4.47 6.24 1.72
N GLU A 257 4.71 4.97 2.05
CA GLU A 257 6.02 4.50 2.50
C GLU A 257 6.99 4.30 1.33
N ARG A 258 6.48 3.76 0.23
CA ARG A 258 7.27 3.49 -0.97
C ARG A 258 6.43 3.79 -2.20
N THR A 259 6.99 4.58 -3.13
CA THR A 259 6.39 4.76 -4.44
C THR A 259 7.46 4.72 -5.51
N THR A 260 7.31 3.81 -6.45
CA THR A 260 8.13 3.66 -7.66
C THR A 260 7.26 3.64 -8.91
N LEU A 261 6.02 4.17 -8.81
CA LEU A 261 5.16 4.37 -9.96
C LEU A 261 5.76 5.44 -10.86
N VAL A 262 6.00 5.09 -12.12
CA VAL A 262 6.56 6.01 -13.14
C VAL A 262 5.48 6.61 -14.04
N LYS A 263 4.23 6.17 -13.91
CA LYS A 263 3.07 6.62 -14.68
C LYS A 263 1.89 6.87 -13.76
N LYS A 264 0.85 7.56 -14.24
CA LYS A 264 -0.42 7.68 -13.52
C LYS A 264 -1.20 6.37 -13.59
N PHE A 265 -1.66 5.90 -12.45
CA PHE A 265 -2.48 4.70 -12.35
C PHE A 265 -3.92 5.05 -12.00
N TYR A 266 -4.83 4.82 -12.93
CA TYR A 266 -6.27 4.98 -12.75
C TYR A 266 -6.94 3.62 -12.59
N LEU A 267 -7.91 3.54 -11.68
CA LEU A 267 -8.64 2.30 -11.39
C LEU A 267 -9.79 2.04 -12.36
N PHE A 268 -10.24 3.04 -13.12
CA PHE A 268 -11.29 2.99 -14.14
C PHE A 268 -12.52 2.13 -13.75
N PRO A 269 -13.17 2.34 -12.58
CA PRO A 269 -14.34 1.56 -12.21
C PRO A 269 -15.47 1.76 -13.21
N GLY A 270 -16.08 0.68 -13.64
CA GLY A 270 -17.31 0.72 -14.44
C GLY A 270 -17.15 1.00 -15.95
N LEU A 271 -15.94 0.90 -16.51
CA LEU A 271 -15.75 0.90 -17.97
C LEU A 271 -15.77 -0.52 -18.53
#